data_62fbb7eb713d3ff9bf6521f2b6128fe7
#
_entry.id   62fbb7eb713d3ff9bf6521f2b6128fe7
#
_cell.length_a   1.000
_cell.length_b   1.000
_cell.length_c   1.000
_cell.angle_alpha   90.00
_cell.angle_beta   90.00
_cell.angle_gamma   90.00
#
_symmetry.space_group_name_H-M   'P 1'
#
loop_
_entity.id
_entity.type
_entity.pdbx_description
1 polymer ?
#
loop_
_entity_poly.entity_id
_entity_poly.type
_entity_poly.pdbx_seq_one_letter_code
_entity_poly.pdbx_strand_id
1 'polypeptide(L)'
;VAYISTQGLDELLSDMESIAEIPDDTVLEMLVAEAEVIAPAQAAEARAMGVYDTGKTADSITYDRKLKAKDGSKSISVYPKGTRSDGNRRSVAEVAFVNEFGTSSQPARPFINTANEKSADAAVEAAAAVYDKFLSSKNL
;
A
#
# COMPACT_ATOMS: atom_id res chain seq x y z
N VAL A 1 49.36 -6.78 -13.76
CA VAL A 1 48.12 -7.07 -14.49
C VAL A 1 47.02 -7.33 -13.46
N ALA A 2 46.04 -6.49 -13.45
CA ALA A 2 44.87 -6.68 -12.58
C ALA A 2 43.98 -7.79 -13.17
N TYR A 3 43.76 -8.84 -12.38
CA TYR A 3 42.78 -9.85 -12.72
C TYR A 3 41.43 -9.46 -12.13
N ILE A 4 40.44 -9.35 -12.98
CA ILE A 4 39.06 -9.34 -12.52
C ILE A 4 38.62 -10.80 -12.49
N SER A 5 38.37 -11.34 -11.29
CA SER A 5 37.81 -12.67 -11.17
C SER A 5 36.37 -12.65 -11.67
N THR A 6 36.07 -13.41 -12.72
CA THR A 6 34.72 -13.51 -13.30
C THR A 6 33.79 -14.36 -12.43
N GLN A 7 34.32 -15.21 -11.56
CA GLN A 7 33.53 -16.12 -10.72
C GLN A 7 32.61 -15.37 -9.78
N GLY A 8 33.11 -14.38 -9.04
CA GLY A 8 32.28 -13.56 -8.16
C GLY A 8 31.29 -12.69 -8.91
N LEU A 9 31.67 -12.23 -10.12
CA LEU A 9 30.79 -11.47 -10.99
C LEU A 9 29.63 -12.33 -11.53
N ASP A 10 29.91 -13.56 -11.94
CA ASP A 10 28.88 -14.49 -12.42
C ASP A 10 27.87 -14.82 -11.31
N GLU A 11 28.32 -15.01 -10.09
CA GLU A 11 27.45 -15.21 -8.92
C GLU A 11 26.58 -13.97 -8.68
N LEU A 12 27.17 -12.78 -8.71
CA LEU A 12 26.44 -11.52 -8.54
C LEU A 12 25.38 -11.34 -9.64
N LEU A 13 25.72 -11.61 -10.90
CA LEU A 13 24.77 -11.52 -12.03
C LEU A 13 23.61 -12.51 -11.85
N SER A 14 23.91 -13.75 -11.43
CA SER A 14 22.91 -14.77 -11.14
C SER A 14 21.96 -14.33 -10.01
N ASP A 15 22.54 -13.76 -8.95
CA ASP A 15 21.77 -13.23 -7.81
C ASP A 15 20.89 -12.06 -8.25
N MET A 16 21.42 -11.15 -9.07
CA MET A 16 20.66 -10.02 -9.63
C MET A 16 19.53 -10.49 -10.54
N GLU A 17 19.75 -11.50 -11.37
CA GLU A 17 18.71 -12.10 -12.20
C GLU A 17 17.60 -12.72 -11.36
N SER A 18 17.96 -13.41 -10.27
CA SER A 18 16.99 -13.99 -9.33
C SER A 18 16.15 -12.93 -8.62
N ILE A 19 16.72 -11.77 -8.34
CA ILE A 19 16.02 -10.62 -7.74
C ILE A 19 15.13 -9.91 -8.78
N ALA A 20 15.64 -9.75 -10.02
CA ALA A 20 14.90 -9.09 -11.09
C ALA A 20 13.62 -9.85 -11.46
N GLU A 21 13.62 -11.14 -11.25
CA GLU A 21 12.47 -12.01 -11.51
C GLU A 21 11.66 -12.28 -10.22
N ILE A 22 11.31 -11.23 -9.47
CA ILE A 22 10.42 -11.38 -8.32
C ILE A 22 9.05 -11.85 -8.81
N PRO A 23 8.57 -13.03 -8.37
CA PRO A 23 7.27 -13.53 -8.79
C PRO A 23 6.12 -12.60 -8.37
N ASP A 24 5.06 -12.58 -9.15
CA ASP A 24 3.89 -11.74 -8.89
C ASP A 24 3.25 -12.05 -7.53
N ASP A 25 3.25 -13.30 -7.08
CA ASP A 25 2.74 -13.66 -5.77
C ASP A 25 3.55 -13.04 -4.63
N THR A 26 4.89 -12.96 -4.78
CA THR A 26 5.76 -12.27 -3.81
C THR A 26 5.52 -10.77 -3.83
N VAL A 27 5.39 -10.16 -5.01
CA VAL A 27 5.05 -8.73 -5.14
C VAL A 27 3.71 -8.46 -4.47
N LEU A 28 2.71 -9.31 -4.69
CA LEU A 28 1.41 -9.18 -4.05
C LEU A 28 1.51 -9.26 -2.53
N GLU A 29 2.28 -10.20 -1.99
CA GLU A 29 2.50 -10.33 -0.53
C GLU A 29 3.17 -9.07 0.05
N MET A 30 4.13 -8.48 -0.65
CA MET A 30 4.77 -7.23 -0.25
C MET A 30 3.74 -6.09 -0.19
N LEU A 31 2.92 -5.95 -1.22
CA LEU A 31 1.89 -4.90 -1.29
C LEU A 31 0.79 -5.12 -0.24
N VAL A 32 0.40 -6.35 0.00
CA VAL A 32 -0.57 -6.68 1.07
C VAL A 32 0.00 -6.35 2.45
N ALA A 33 1.28 -6.64 2.69
CA ALA A 33 1.95 -6.27 3.94
C ALA A 33 1.93 -4.74 4.16
N GLU A 34 2.19 -3.95 3.12
CA GLU A 34 2.05 -2.49 3.17
C GLU A 34 0.61 -2.08 3.45
N ALA A 35 -0.35 -2.67 2.76
CA ALA A 35 -1.78 -2.35 2.91
C ALA A 35 -2.29 -2.65 4.33
N GLU A 36 -1.80 -3.71 4.96
CA GLU A 36 -2.13 -4.06 6.35
C GLU A 36 -1.63 -3.04 7.38
N VAL A 37 -0.63 -2.24 7.02
CA VAL A 37 -0.17 -1.11 7.82
C VAL A 37 -0.96 0.16 7.47
N ILE A 38 -1.16 0.42 6.18
CA ILE A 38 -1.76 1.66 5.67
C ILE A 38 -3.26 1.75 6.00
N ALA A 39 -4.02 0.68 5.78
CA ALA A 39 -5.47 0.70 5.97
C ALA A 39 -5.89 1.04 7.41
N PRO A 40 -5.33 0.41 8.46
CA PRO A 40 -5.63 0.81 9.84
C PRO A 40 -5.18 2.24 10.17
N ALA A 41 -4.07 2.71 9.59
CA ALA A 41 -3.58 4.07 9.77
C ALA A 41 -4.56 5.09 9.18
N GLN A 42 -5.09 4.84 8.00
CA GLN A 42 -6.12 5.69 7.38
C GLN A 42 -7.41 5.72 8.21
N ALA A 43 -7.83 4.58 8.74
CA ALA A 43 -9.00 4.49 9.60
C ALA A 43 -8.81 5.28 10.90
N ALA A 44 -7.63 5.20 11.52
CA ALA A 44 -7.31 5.95 12.72
C ALA A 44 -7.31 7.46 12.48
N GLU A 45 -6.71 7.92 11.38
CA GLU A 45 -6.71 9.34 11.01
C GLU A 45 -8.11 9.84 10.65
N ALA A 46 -8.91 9.04 9.97
CA ALA A 46 -10.30 9.39 9.68
C ALA A 46 -11.07 9.66 10.97
N ARG A 47 -10.91 8.81 11.98
CA ARG A 47 -11.53 9.02 13.30
C ARG A 47 -10.99 10.24 14.01
N ALA A 48 -9.65 10.43 13.99
CA ALA A 48 -9.01 11.58 14.65
C ALA A 48 -9.41 12.91 14.04
N MET A 49 -9.59 12.97 12.72
CA MET A 49 -10.00 14.20 12.01
C MET A 49 -11.51 14.42 11.98
N GLY A 50 -12.30 13.52 12.57
CA GLY A 50 -13.74 13.64 12.56
C GLY A 50 -14.38 13.40 11.20
N VAL A 51 -13.75 12.58 10.36
CA VAL A 51 -14.35 12.10 9.12
C VAL A 51 -15.41 11.07 9.51
N TYR A 52 -16.54 11.59 9.94
CA TYR A 52 -17.55 10.81 10.62
C TYR A 52 -18.86 10.87 9.84
N ASP A 53 -19.15 9.77 9.21
CA ASP A 53 -20.50 9.46 8.84
C ASP A 53 -20.84 8.13 9.47
N THR A 54 -21.31 8.16 10.71
CA THR A 54 -21.60 6.98 11.55
C THR A 54 -20.40 6.03 11.77
N GLY A 55 -19.18 6.51 11.55
CA GLY A 55 -17.95 5.69 11.60
C GLY A 55 -17.73 4.82 10.39
N LYS A 56 -18.65 4.79 9.45
CA LYS A 56 -18.63 3.86 8.33
C LYS A 56 -17.47 4.08 7.36
N THR A 57 -17.05 5.34 7.16
CA THR A 57 -15.88 5.64 6.32
C THR A 57 -14.64 4.98 6.88
N ALA A 58 -14.37 5.15 8.17
CA ALA A 58 -13.22 4.56 8.83
C ALA A 58 -13.29 3.02 8.84
N ASP A 59 -14.46 2.48 9.17
CA ASP A 59 -14.67 1.04 9.30
C ASP A 59 -14.66 0.29 7.95
N SER A 60 -14.86 1.02 6.86
CA SER A 60 -14.95 0.43 5.52
C SER A 60 -13.63 0.43 4.75
N ILE A 61 -12.57 1.03 5.30
CA ILE A 61 -11.27 1.06 4.63
C ILE A 61 -10.71 -0.34 4.55
N THR A 62 -10.43 -0.79 3.35
CA THR A 62 -9.94 -2.12 3.06
C THR A 62 -8.95 -2.05 1.88
N TYR A 63 -8.45 -3.19 1.48
CA TYR A 63 -7.59 -3.29 0.30
C TYR A 63 -8.03 -4.49 -0.55
N ASP A 64 -7.74 -4.42 -1.84
CA ASP A 64 -7.92 -5.57 -2.71
C ASP A 64 -6.62 -6.39 -2.82
N ARG A 65 -6.75 -7.64 -3.23
CA ARG A 65 -5.62 -8.54 -3.48
C ARG A 65 -5.39 -8.76 -4.97
N LYS A 66 -5.94 -7.87 -5.79
CA LYS A 66 -5.82 -7.96 -7.24
C LYS A 66 -4.66 -7.07 -7.71
N LEU A 67 -3.58 -7.71 -8.11
CA LEU A 67 -2.41 -7.04 -8.64
C LEU A 67 -2.73 -6.35 -9.97
N LYS A 68 -2.47 -5.05 -10.03
CA LYS A 68 -2.62 -4.23 -11.22
C LYS A 68 -1.23 -3.89 -11.76
N ALA A 69 -1.04 -4.05 -13.05
CA ALA A 69 0.20 -3.68 -13.71
C ALA A 69 -0.05 -2.55 -14.71
N LYS A 70 0.78 -1.50 -14.65
CA LYS A 70 0.72 -0.37 -15.56
C LYS A 70 2.12 0.24 -15.71
N ASP A 71 2.60 0.36 -16.94
CA ASP A 71 3.88 1.01 -17.26
C ASP A 71 5.06 0.48 -16.44
N GLY A 72 5.12 -0.85 -16.25
CA GLY A 72 6.18 -1.51 -15.48
C GLY A 72 6.01 -1.45 -13.96
N SER A 73 5.01 -0.73 -13.45
CA SER A 73 4.68 -0.69 -12.04
C SER A 73 3.57 -1.68 -11.69
N LYS A 74 3.60 -2.17 -10.45
CA LYS A 74 2.57 -3.06 -9.91
C LYS A 74 1.99 -2.46 -8.65
N SER A 75 0.67 -2.57 -8.49
CA SER A 75 -0.04 -1.94 -7.37
C SER A 75 -1.28 -2.74 -6.96
N ILE A 76 -1.70 -2.50 -5.73
CA ILE A 76 -3.04 -2.83 -5.24
C ILE A 76 -3.67 -1.55 -4.69
N SER A 77 -4.97 -1.57 -4.48
CA SER A 77 -5.68 -0.39 -3.98
C SER A 77 -6.06 -0.56 -2.51
N VAL A 78 -5.87 0.51 -1.75
CA VAL A 78 -6.42 0.67 -0.39
C VAL A 78 -7.52 1.73 -0.48
N TYR A 79 -8.74 1.41 -0.09
CA TYR A 79 -9.89 2.28 -0.32
C TYR A 79 -11.04 1.97 0.64
N PRO A 80 -11.91 2.95 0.94
CA PRO A 80 -13.16 2.70 1.64
C PRO A 80 -14.17 2.08 0.68
N LYS A 81 -14.80 0.99 1.10
CA LYS A 81 -15.70 0.19 0.29
C LYS A 81 -17.13 0.27 0.82
N GLY A 82 -18.11 0.32 -0.10
CA GLY A 82 -19.52 0.19 0.21
C GLY A 82 -20.32 1.48 -0.01
N THR A 83 -21.57 1.43 0.42
CA THR A 83 -22.52 2.53 0.33
C THR A 83 -22.95 2.99 1.73
N ARG A 84 -23.36 4.25 1.85
CA ARG A 84 -23.89 4.79 3.09
C ARG A 84 -25.20 4.10 3.47
N SER A 85 -25.39 3.96 4.78
CA SER A 85 -26.57 3.28 5.35
C SER A 85 -27.73 4.23 5.69
N ASP A 86 -27.58 5.54 5.41
CA ASP A 86 -28.54 6.57 5.80
C ASP A 86 -29.62 6.88 4.75
N GLY A 87 -29.79 5.98 3.76
CA GLY A 87 -30.74 6.19 2.66
C GLY A 87 -30.19 7.08 1.53
N ASN A 88 -29.02 7.69 1.72
CA ASN A 88 -28.33 8.43 0.68
C ASN A 88 -27.46 7.43 -0.12
N ARG A 89 -27.68 7.37 -1.43
CA ARG A 89 -27.02 6.41 -2.32
C ARG A 89 -25.56 6.71 -2.64
N ARG A 90 -24.96 7.70 -1.98
CA ARG A 90 -23.54 8.02 -2.19
C ARG A 90 -22.66 6.89 -1.68
N SER A 91 -21.63 6.57 -2.42
CA SER A 91 -20.62 5.62 -2.00
C SER A 91 -19.79 6.17 -0.84
N VAL A 92 -19.26 5.30 0.00
CA VAL A 92 -18.35 5.70 1.07
C VAL A 92 -17.08 6.33 0.47
N ALA A 93 -16.66 5.87 -0.70
CA ALA A 93 -15.52 6.45 -1.43
C ALA A 93 -15.73 7.92 -1.81
N GLU A 94 -16.95 8.30 -2.23
CA GLU A 94 -17.27 9.71 -2.51
C GLU A 94 -17.19 10.58 -1.26
N VAL A 95 -17.67 10.07 -0.14
CA VAL A 95 -17.57 10.77 1.15
C VAL A 95 -16.11 10.94 1.57
N ALA A 96 -15.30 9.91 1.40
CA ALA A 96 -13.86 9.96 1.66
C ALA A 96 -13.17 11.01 0.77
N PHE A 97 -13.49 11.04 -0.52
CA PHE A 97 -12.94 12.00 -1.46
C PHE A 97 -13.26 13.45 -1.07
N VAL A 98 -14.51 13.73 -0.72
CA VAL A 98 -14.96 15.07 -0.28
C VAL A 98 -14.21 15.50 0.99
N ASN A 99 -13.99 14.59 1.91
CA ASN A 99 -13.23 14.90 3.12
C ASN A 99 -11.74 15.10 2.82
N GLU A 100 -11.15 14.26 1.99
CA GLU A 100 -9.72 14.37 1.63
C GLU A 100 -9.37 15.71 0.99
N PHE A 101 -10.17 16.12 0.02
CA PHE A 101 -9.88 17.30 -0.81
C PHE A 101 -10.69 18.55 -0.44
N GLY A 102 -11.76 18.39 0.32
CA GLY A 102 -12.66 19.50 0.65
C GLY A 102 -13.57 19.92 -0.50
N THR A 103 -14.41 20.91 -0.24
CA THR A 103 -15.29 21.54 -1.20
C THR A 103 -15.25 23.06 -0.99
N SER A 104 -16.00 23.82 -1.83
CA SER A 104 -16.14 25.27 -1.66
C SER A 104 -16.75 25.67 -0.31
N SER A 105 -17.52 24.76 0.33
CA SER A 105 -18.19 24.99 1.61
C SER A 105 -17.63 24.18 2.78
N GLN A 106 -16.69 23.27 2.53
CA GLN A 106 -16.12 22.41 3.56
C GLN A 106 -14.58 22.37 3.41
N PRO A 107 -13.82 22.69 4.47
CA PRO A 107 -12.36 22.56 4.42
C PRO A 107 -11.94 21.10 4.28
N ALA A 108 -10.78 20.87 3.68
CA ALA A 108 -10.20 19.55 3.53
C ALA A 108 -9.84 18.94 4.88
N ARG A 109 -10.05 17.64 4.99
CA ARG A 109 -9.57 16.78 6.10
C ARG A 109 -8.77 15.65 5.48
N PRO A 110 -7.49 15.88 5.14
CA PRO A 110 -6.70 14.95 4.35
C PRO A 110 -6.21 13.74 5.18
N PHE A 111 -7.13 12.91 5.62
CA PHE A 111 -6.84 11.76 6.47
C PHE A 111 -6.04 10.68 5.72
N ILE A 112 -6.28 10.50 4.43
CA ILE A 112 -5.55 9.50 3.62
C ILE A 112 -4.09 9.93 3.45
N ASN A 113 -3.88 11.16 3.00
CA ASN A 113 -2.51 11.69 2.80
C ASN A 113 -1.74 11.72 4.11
N THR A 114 -2.36 12.20 5.18
CA THR A 114 -1.73 12.26 6.52
C THR A 114 -1.38 10.87 7.03
N ALA A 115 -2.28 9.91 6.92
CA ALA A 115 -2.03 8.53 7.32
C ALA A 115 -0.90 7.90 6.51
N ASN A 116 -0.90 8.13 5.20
CA ASN A 116 0.14 7.60 4.32
C ASN A 116 1.53 8.16 4.68
N GLU A 117 1.63 9.46 4.96
CA GLU A 117 2.88 10.08 5.39
C GLU A 117 3.36 9.50 6.73
N LYS A 118 2.47 9.37 7.71
CA LYS A 118 2.81 8.85 9.04
C LYS A 118 3.16 7.36 9.04
N SER A 119 2.56 6.58 8.15
CA SER A 119 2.74 5.13 8.12
C SER A 119 3.76 4.65 7.07
N ALA A 120 4.33 5.56 6.27
CA ALA A 120 5.21 5.21 5.16
C ALA A 120 6.38 4.31 5.59
N ASP A 121 7.10 4.68 6.64
CA ASP A 121 8.26 3.93 7.12
C ASP A 121 7.86 2.53 7.61
N ALA A 122 6.78 2.43 8.37
CA ALA A 122 6.28 1.15 8.85
C ALA A 122 5.78 0.25 7.70
N ALA A 123 5.15 0.84 6.69
CA ALA A 123 4.71 0.13 5.49
C ALA A 123 5.91 -0.44 4.71
N VAL A 124 6.94 0.38 4.51
CA VAL A 124 8.17 -0.04 3.83
C VAL A 124 8.87 -1.16 4.62
N GLU A 125 8.95 -1.07 5.93
CA GLU A 125 9.52 -2.12 6.78
C GLU A 125 8.74 -3.43 6.66
N ALA A 126 7.41 -3.36 6.59
CA ALA A 126 6.57 -4.54 6.41
C ALA A 126 6.81 -5.22 5.06
N ALA A 127 6.91 -4.45 3.99
CA ALA A 127 7.26 -4.97 2.66
C ALA A 127 8.68 -5.54 2.63
N ALA A 128 9.63 -4.86 3.27
CA ALA A 128 11.03 -5.32 3.35
C ALA A 128 11.14 -6.68 4.06
N ALA A 129 10.35 -6.93 5.09
CA ALA A 129 10.32 -8.22 5.78
C ALA A 129 9.89 -9.36 4.84
N VAL A 130 8.91 -9.12 3.98
CA VAL A 130 8.48 -10.10 2.96
C VAL A 130 9.58 -10.32 1.93
N TYR A 131 10.22 -9.24 1.49
CA TYR A 131 11.33 -9.28 0.53
C TYR A 131 12.53 -10.05 1.09
N ASP A 132 12.90 -9.81 2.34
CA ASP A 132 13.99 -10.53 3.02
C ASP A 132 13.71 -12.03 3.09
N LYS A 133 12.47 -12.40 3.34
CA LYS A 133 12.01 -13.79 3.31
C LYS A 133 12.17 -14.42 1.93
N PHE A 134 11.85 -13.68 0.90
CA PHE A 134 12.05 -14.12 -0.49
C PHE A 134 13.52 -14.31 -0.79
N LEU A 135 14.39 -13.36 -0.42
CA LEU A 135 15.83 -13.48 -0.60
C LEU A 135 16.39 -14.72 0.13
N SER A 136 15.97 -14.96 1.37
CA SER A 136 16.38 -16.13 2.14
C SER A 136 15.94 -17.44 1.45
N SER A 137 14.78 -17.47 0.81
CA SER A 137 14.31 -18.62 0.06
C SER A 137 15.17 -18.93 -1.17
N LYS A 138 15.92 -17.93 -1.66
CA LYS A 138 16.85 -18.05 -2.79
C LYS A 138 18.31 -18.27 -2.32
N ASN A 139 18.54 -18.43 -1.04
CA ASN A 139 19.88 -18.52 -0.44
C ASN A 139 20.75 -17.28 -0.66
N LEU A 140 20.13 -16.11 -0.64
CA LEU A 140 20.79 -14.81 -0.82
C LEU A 140 20.90 -14.02 0.48
#